data_efe854ccb4518b24c6834191c607751c
#
_entry.id   efe854ccb4518b24c6834191c607751c
#
_cell.length_a   1.000
_cell.length_b   1.000
_cell.length_c   1.000
_cell.angle_alpha   90.00
_cell.angle_beta   90.00
_cell.angle_gamma   90.00
#
_symmetry.space_group_name_H-M   'P 1'
#
loop_
_entity.id
_entity.type
_entity.pdbx_description
1 polymer ?
#
loop_
_entity_poly.entity_id
_entity_poly.type
_entity_poly.pdbx_seq_one_letter_code
_entity_poly.pdbx_strand_id
1 'polypeptide(L)'
;MNRRKFLRFLGIPALFASGGVAWASYQRSRNPYYQGPVSDHFNGLTFSDGRPVTKGLLDFLRWQTGNREKEAFPEHFPAPPQDQPPASVEGLRVAHLGHASFLLQAAGLNILIDPVYSERASPFSFFGPKRVNAPGVAFANLPKIDIVLVTHNHYDHLDVETLARLHQRDRPRMIMPLGNDSIVKGHDATIQAEAHDWGARLALSDNVTVTLVPSYHWSARGAFDRRMALWCSFIIETPAGKLFHIGDTGFHDGSLYRELGEKHGPFRLALLPIGAYEPRWFMGDNHMNPEEAVEVMRLLRAEQALGHHWGTFQLTDEGVGRPPEALEIALGKAGMPPEHFRAMQPGLVWEA
;
A
#
# COMPACT_ATOMS: atom_id res chain seq x y z
N MET A 1 -12.17 10.28 57.01
CA MET A 1 -12.65 9.81 55.70
C MET A 1 -13.10 8.36 55.85
N ASN A 2 -14.37 8.07 55.61
CA ASN A 2 -14.98 6.80 56.02
C ASN A 2 -14.55 5.67 55.06
N ARG A 3 -14.06 4.52 55.58
CA ARG A 3 -13.57 3.35 54.82
C ARG A 3 -14.51 2.90 53.68
N ARG A 4 -15.84 3.09 53.83
CA ARG A 4 -16.85 2.82 52.81
C ARG A 4 -16.81 3.77 51.60
N LYS A 5 -16.35 5.04 51.78
CA LYS A 5 -16.17 5.98 50.65
C LYS A 5 -14.90 5.72 49.88
N PHE A 6 -13.83 5.23 50.54
CA PHE A 6 -12.56 4.87 49.89
C PHE A 6 -12.72 3.62 49.00
N LEU A 7 -13.48 2.62 49.44
CA LEU A 7 -13.77 1.43 48.62
C LEU A 7 -14.65 1.72 47.40
N ARG A 8 -15.52 2.75 47.44
CA ARG A 8 -16.32 3.18 46.27
C ARG A 8 -15.46 3.91 45.23
N PHE A 9 -14.40 4.63 45.64
CA PHE A 9 -13.47 5.31 44.71
C PHE A 9 -12.51 4.36 44.04
N LEU A 10 -12.18 3.20 44.60
CA LEU A 10 -11.35 2.18 43.98
C LEU A 10 -12.14 1.23 43.07
N GLY A 11 -13.43 1.08 43.25
CA GLY A 11 -14.27 0.19 42.46
C GLY A 11 -14.58 0.71 41.05
N ILE A 12 -14.67 2.02 40.86
CA ILE A 12 -14.98 2.63 39.55
C ILE A 12 -13.78 2.51 38.57
N PRO A 13 -12.55 2.88 38.94
CA PRO A 13 -11.39 2.66 38.06
C PRO A 13 -11.12 1.18 37.73
N ALA A 14 -11.38 0.26 38.68
CA ALA A 14 -11.19 -1.17 38.44
C ALA A 14 -12.25 -1.75 37.49
N LEU A 15 -13.49 -1.27 37.51
CA LEU A 15 -14.54 -1.65 36.56
C LEU A 15 -14.25 -1.12 35.13
N PHE A 16 -13.75 0.10 35.01
CA PHE A 16 -13.31 0.63 33.70
C PHE A 16 -12.08 -0.08 33.19
N ALA A 17 -11.11 -0.44 34.04
CA ALA A 17 -9.94 -1.19 33.65
C ALA A 17 -10.30 -2.63 33.23
N SER A 18 -11.18 -3.31 33.98
CA SER A 18 -11.64 -4.67 33.63
C SER A 18 -12.53 -4.70 32.39
N GLY A 19 -13.40 -3.70 32.21
CA GLY A 19 -14.17 -3.52 30.98
C GLY A 19 -13.30 -3.24 29.77
N GLY A 20 -12.28 -2.39 29.91
CA GLY A 20 -11.30 -2.11 28.86
C GLY A 20 -10.47 -3.33 28.47
N VAL A 21 -10.02 -4.13 29.46
CA VAL A 21 -9.28 -5.38 29.20
C VAL A 21 -10.19 -6.42 28.53
N ALA A 22 -11.42 -6.58 28.99
CA ALA A 22 -12.39 -7.50 28.40
C ALA A 22 -12.74 -7.10 26.95
N TRP A 23 -12.94 -5.80 26.70
CA TRP A 23 -13.18 -5.28 25.37
C TRP A 23 -11.97 -5.48 24.44
N ALA A 24 -10.76 -5.18 24.90
CA ALA A 24 -9.53 -5.40 24.15
C ALA A 24 -9.29 -6.89 23.85
N SER A 25 -9.60 -7.78 24.82
CA SER A 25 -9.52 -9.22 24.62
C SER A 25 -10.56 -9.72 23.62
N TYR A 26 -11.78 -9.21 23.68
CA TYR A 26 -12.84 -9.51 22.72
C TYR A 26 -12.46 -9.05 21.29
N GLN A 27 -11.96 -7.84 21.14
CA GLN A 27 -11.46 -7.33 19.84
C GLN A 27 -10.33 -8.18 19.26
N ARG A 28 -9.46 -8.75 20.13
CA ARG A 28 -8.36 -9.63 19.71
C ARG A 28 -8.79 -11.08 19.40
N SER A 29 -9.99 -11.48 19.80
CA SER A 29 -10.49 -12.85 19.64
C SER A 29 -11.33 -13.08 18.40
N ARG A 30 -11.65 -12.04 17.64
CA ARG A 30 -12.49 -12.11 16.44
C ARG A 30 -11.92 -11.25 15.34
N ASN A 31 -11.90 -11.77 14.13
CA ASN A 31 -11.59 -10.98 12.95
C ASN A 31 -12.84 -10.16 12.57
N PRO A 32 -12.79 -8.80 12.59
CA PRO A 32 -13.94 -7.97 12.23
C PRO A 32 -14.15 -7.85 10.71
N TYR A 33 -13.15 -8.21 9.91
CA TYR A 33 -13.12 -7.93 8.47
C TYR A 33 -13.40 -9.16 7.63
N TYR A 34 -12.98 -10.35 8.07
CA TYR A 34 -13.10 -11.59 7.31
C TYR A 34 -13.58 -12.75 8.20
N GLN A 35 -14.62 -13.47 7.73
CA GLN A 35 -15.25 -14.60 8.44
C GLN A 35 -15.24 -15.88 7.59
N GLY A 36 -14.39 -15.94 6.58
CA GLY A 36 -14.26 -17.10 5.71
C GLY A 36 -13.53 -18.29 6.36
N PRO A 37 -13.37 -19.40 5.62
CA PRO A 37 -12.74 -20.61 6.12
C PRO A 37 -11.25 -20.41 6.40
N VAL A 38 -10.70 -21.23 7.30
CA VAL A 38 -9.26 -21.38 7.49
C VAL A 38 -8.61 -21.89 6.21
N SER A 39 -7.45 -21.32 5.87
CA SER A 39 -6.65 -21.71 4.70
C SER A 39 -5.17 -21.86 5.09
N ASP A 40 -4.30 -22.08 4.11
CA ASP A 40 -2.84 -22.16 4.32
C ASP A 40 -2.21 -20.82 4.78
N HIS A 41 -2.90 -19.71 4.55
CA HIS A 41 -2.47 -18.38 4.95
C HIS A 41 -3.48 -17.62 5.83
N PHE A 42 -4.59 -18.24 6.27
CA PHE A 42 -5.56 -17.70 7.23
C PHE A 42 -5.85 -18.69 8.35
N ASN A 43 -5.56 -18.34 9.60
CA ASN A 43 -5.74 -19.22 10.76
C ASN A 43 -7.12 -19.12 11.47
N GLY A 44 -8.08 -18.40 10.87
CA GLY A 44 -9.39 -18.09 11.46
C GLY A 44 -9.44 -16.74 12.19
N LEU A 45 -8.27 -16.10 12.41
CA LEU A 45 -8.17 -14.78 13.03
C LEU A 45 -7.33 -13.81 12.21
N THR A 46 -6.15 -14.25 11.78
CA THR A 46 -5.17 -13.41 11.07
C THR A 46 -4.65 -14.11 9.82
N PHE A 47 -4.28 -13.30 8.84
CA PHE A 47 -3.56 -13.74 7.65
C PHE A 47 -2.05 -13.82 7.90
N SER A 48 -1.35 -14.63 7.13
CA SER A 48 0.08 -14.84 7.19
C SER A 48 0.66 -15.07 5.80
N ASP A 49 1.85 -14.56 5.57
CA ASP A 49 2.66 -14.85 4.39
C ASP A 49 3.70 -15.97 4.64
N GLY A 50 3.46 -16.79 5.68
CA GLY A 50 4.34 -17.89 6.10
C GLY A 50 5.51 -17.45 6.97
N ARG A 51 5.76 -16.15 7.14
CA ARG A 51 6.87 -15.61 7.91
C ARG A 51 6.49 -15.31 9.37
N PRO A 52 7.42 -15.47 10.31
CA PRO A 52 7.21 -15.09 11.70
C PRO A 52 7.07 -13.57 11.82
N VAL A 53 6.22 -13.11 12.73
CA VAL A 53 6.16 -11.69 13.13
C VAL A 53 7.35 -11.40 14.05
N THR A 54 8.36 -10.70 13.55
CA THR A 54 9.60 -10.41 14.27
C THR A 54 9.55 -9.11 15.06
N LYS A 55 8.66 -8.16 14.68
CA LYS A 55 8.56 -6.84 15.30
C LYS A 55 7.22 -6.64 15.97
N GLY A 56 7.25 -6.18 17.22
CA GLY A 56 6.09 -5.93 18.05
C GLY A 56 5.97 -4.48 18.53
N LEU A 57 5.05 -4.26 19.47
CA LEU A 57 4.82 -2.93 20.06
C LEU A 57 6.09 -2.37 20.75
N LEU A 58 6.89 -3.21 21.41
CA LEU A 58 8.12 -2.76 22.06
C LEU A 58 9.17 -2.30 21.05
N ASP A 59 9.29 -2.97 19.90
CA ASP A 59 10.18 -2.55 18.82
C ASP A 59 9.72 -1.24 18.21
N PHE A 60 8.40 -1.08 18.01
CA PHE A 60 7.83 0.19 17.56
C PHE A 60 8.11 1.33 18.55
N LEU A 61 7.91 1.11 19.86
CA LEU A 61 8.22 2.10 20.88
C LEU A 61 9.72 2.41 20.91
N ARG A 62 10.58 1.40 20.82
CA ARG A 62 12.04 1.58 20.73
C ARG A 62 12.41 2.45 19.53
N TRP A 63 11.80 2.22 18.37
CA TRP A 63 12.00 3.05 17.20
C TRP A 63 11.53 4.49 17.45
N GLN A 64 10.30 4.68 17.96
CA GLN A 64 9.72 6.03 18.14
C GLN A 64 10.41 6.86 19.23
N THR A 65 10.93 6.24 20.31
CA THR A 65 11.54 6.91 21.47
C THR A 65 13.07 6.81 21.51
N GLY A 66 13.66 6.01 20.64
CA GLY A 66 15.12 5.85 20.54
C GLY A 66 15.82 7.08 19.94
N ASN A 67 17.16 7.03 19.94
CA ASN A 67 17.93 8.04 19.24
C ASN A 67 17.80 7.79 17.72
N ARG A 68 17.01 8.64 17.05
CA ARG A 68 16.68 8.53 15.63
C ARG A 68 17.43 9.59 14.84
N GLU A 69 18.11 9.17 13.80
CA GLU A 69 18.67 10.04 12.78
C GLU A 69 17.59 10.34 11.70
N LYS A 70 16.45 10.90 12.16
CA LYS A 70 15.35 11.23 11.28
C LYS A 70 15.62 12.52 10.52
N GLU A 71 15.68 12.41 9.20
CA GLU A 71 15.74 13.58 8.30
C GLU A 71 14.30 14.03 7.99
N ALA A 72 13.88 15.18 8.53
CA ALA A 72 12.52 15.67 8.39
C ALA A 72 12.21 16.06 6.94
N PHE A 73 10.99 15.70 6.47
CA PHE A 73 10.49 16.20 5.20
C PHE A 73 10.22 17.70 5.28
N PRO A 74 10.42 18.44 4.18
CA PRO A 74 10.00 19.82 4.09
C PRO A 74 8.46 19.93 4.15
N GLU A 75 7.95 21.10 4.49
CA GLU A 75 6.50 21.37 4.43
C GLU A 75 5.95 21.22 3.02
N HIS A 76 6.77 21.57 2.03
CA HIS A 76 6.47 21.43 0.61
C HIS A 76 7.66 20.84 -0.13
N PHE A 77 7.42 19.76 -0.87
CA PHE A 77 8.41 19.15 -1.77
C PHE A 77 7.99 19.42 -3.21
N PRO A 78 8.82 20.11 -4.02
CA PRO A 78 8.49 20.39 -5.41
C PRO A 78 8.21 19.12 -6.21
N ALA A 79 7.18 19.17 -7.03
CA ALA A 79 6.82 18.10 -7.97
C ALA A 79 6.63 18.72 -9.37
N PRO A 80 6.75 17.91 -10.45
CA PRO A 80 6.37 18.33 -11.79
C PRO A 80 4.95 18.89 -11.86
N PRO A 81 4.61 19.65 -12.92
CA PRO A 81 3.24 20.05 -13.17
C PRO A 81 2.28 18.87 -13.18
N GLN A 82 1.05 19.11 -12.71
CA GLN A 82 0.01 18.08 -12.74
C GLN A 82 -0.25 17.63 -14.18
N ASP A 83 -0.32 16.34 -14.37
CA ASP A 83 -0.69 15.73 -15.64
C ASP A 83 -2.18 15.98 -15.98
N GLN A 84 -2.49 16.03 -17.26
CA GLN A 84 -3.83 16.15 -17.82
C GLN A 84 -4.11 14.89 -18.66
N PRO A 85 -4.55 13.79 -18.04
CA PRO A 85 -4.69 12.54 -18.75
C PRO A 85 -5.78 12.60 -19.81
N PRO A 86 -5.60 11.93 -20.96
CA PRO A 86 -6.65 11.76 -21.94
C PRO A 86 -7.82 10.96 -21.36
N ALA A 87 -8.99 11.03 -21.99
CA ALA A 87 -10.19 10.32 -21.55
C ALA A 87 -9.99 8.80 -21.51
N SER A 88 -9.21 8.25 -22.44
CA SER A 88 -8.78 6.84 -22.49
C SER A 88 -7.53 6.67 -23.36
N VAL A 89 -6.86 5.52 -23.26
CA VAL A 89 -5.67 5.16 -24.04
C VAL A 89 -5.81 3.70 -24.51
N GLU A 90 -5.58 3.45 -25.80
CA GLU A 90 -5.56 2.07 -26.34
C GLU A 90 -4.23 1.35 -26.04
N GLY A 91 -3.11 2.08 -26.03
CA GLY A 91 -1.79 1.58 -25.65
C GLY A 91 -1.66 1.41 -24.13
N LEU A 92 -0.49 1.76 -23.61
CA LEU A 92 -0.20 1.66 -22.18
C LEU A 92 0.39 2.98 -21.67
N ARG A 93 -0.28 3.58 -20.69
CA ARG A 93 0.11 4.82 -20.04
C ARG A 93 -0.01 4.68 -18.52
N VAL A 94 1.02 5.12 -17.80
CA VAL A 94 1.08 5.09 -16.33
C VAL A 94 1.46 6.47 -15.82
N ALA A 95 0.54 7.13 -15.13
CA ALA A 95 0.77 8.42 -14.46
C ALA A 95 0.90 8.21 -12.95
N HIS A 96 1.94 8.77 -12.33
CA HIS A 96 2.15 8.72 -10.89
C HIS A 96 1.36 9.84 -10.20
N LEU A 97 0.44 9.47 -9.31
CA LEU A 97 -0.42 10.41 -8.59
C LEU A 97 0.21 10.87 -7.25
N GLY A 98 1.20 10.12 -6.78
CA GLY A 98 1.91 10.37 -5.51
C GLY A 98 1.88 9.16 -4.58
N HIS A 99 2.92 9.00 -3.78
CA HIS A 99 3.15 7.88 -2.89
C HIS A 99 3.12 6.54 -3.64
N ALA A 100 2.10 5.70 -3.43
CA ALA A 100 1.88 4.44 -4.14
C ALA A 100 0.70 4.51 -5.14
N SER A 101 0.15 5.71 -5.37
CA SER A 101 -1.03 5.90 -6.19
C SER A 101 -0.67 6.07 -7.67
N PHE A 102 -1.33 5.32 -8.56
CA PHE A 102 -1.14 5.38 -10.01
C PHE A 102 -2.47 5.45 -10.77
N LEU A 103 -2.47 6.18 -11.88
CA LEU A 103 -3.46 6.03 -12.94
C LEU A 103 -2.82 5.22 -14.08
N LEU A 104 -3.32 4.00 -14.27
CA LEU A 104 -2.98 3.14 -15.39
C LEU A 104 -4.10 3.24 -16.43
N GLN A 105 -3.74 3.59 -17.66
CA GLN A 105 -4.64 3.62 -18.81
C GLN A 105 -4.18 2.59 -19.83
N ALA A 106 -5.04 1.61 -20.16
CA ALA A 106 -4.69 0.54 -21.10
C ALA A 106 -5.94 -0.06 -21.75
N ALA A 107 -5.89 -0.31 -23.05
CA ALA A 107 -6.96 -0.95 -23.82
C ALA A 107 -8.35 -0.32 -23.54
N GLY A 108 -8.41 1.00 -23.53
CA GLY A 108 -9.61 1.79 -23.27
C GLY A 108 -10.04 1.91 -21.82
N LEU A 109 -9.39 1.19 -20.87
CA LEU A 109 -9.71 1.25 -19.43
C LEU A 109 -8.87 2.28 -18.69
N ASN A 110 -9.50 2.91 -17.68
CA ASN A 110 -8.87 3.78 -16.70
C ASN A 110 -8.89 3.07 -15.34
N ILE A 111 -7.72 2.69 -14.84
CA ILE A 111 -7.52 1.91 -13.62
C ILE A 111 -6.76 2.75 -12.61
N LEU A 112 -7.33 3.00 -11.44
CA LEU A 112 -6.62 3.57 -10.31
C LEU A 112 -6.08 2.46 -9.41
N ILE A 113 -4.83 2.60 -8.99
CA ILE A 113 -4.18 1.69 -8.05
C ILE A 113 -3.84 2.49 -6.79
N ASP A 114 -4.26 1.98 -5.62
CA ASP A 114 -4.05 2.59 -4.29
C ASP A 114 -4.32 4.11 -4.27
N PRO A 115 -5.51 4.58 -4.72
CA PRO A 115 -5.76 6.01 -4.86
C PRO A 115 -5.90 6.70 -3.50
N VAL A 116 -4.96 7.58 -3.17
CA VAL A 116 -4.96 8.40 -1.96
C VAL A 116 -4.95 9.89 -2.34
N TYR A 117 -6.06 10.59 -2.06
CA TYR A 117 -6.21 12.03 -2.27
C TYR A 117 -6.36 12.80 -0.95
N SER A 118 -6.53 12.10 0.17
CA SER A 118 -6.54 12.71 1.49
C SER A 118 -5.24 13.46 1.80
N GLU A 119 -5.34 14.53 2.57
CA GLU A 119 -4.18 15.34 2.98
C GLU A 119 -3.24 14.55 3.89
N ARG A 120 -3.76 13.56 4.62
CA ARG A 120 -3.00 12.77 5.57
C ARG A 120 -3.23 11.27 5.40
N ALA A 121 -2.17 10.50 5.50
CA ALA A 121 -2.20 9.05 5.64
C ALA A 121 -2.47 8.71 7.12
N SER A 122 -3.72 8.88 7.57
CA SER A 122 -4.08 8.80 9.00
C SER A 122 -5.59 8.60 9.17
N PRO A 123 -6.04 7.97 10.30
CA PRO A 123 -7.45 7.99 10.70
C PRO A 123 -7.95 9.38 11.11
N PHE A 124 -7.05 10.36 11.29
CA PHE A 124 -7.36 11.71 11.76
C PHE A 124 -7.01 12.75 10.71
N SER A 125 -7.91 13.70 10.46
CA SER A 125 -7.67 14.81 9.53
C SER A 125 -6.64 15.85 10.05
N PHE A 126 -6.40 15.89 11.35
CA PHE A 126 -5.53 16.88 12.02
C PHE A 126 -4.18 16.34 12.49
N PHE A 127 -3.97 15.02 12.48
CA PHE A 127 -2.75 14.37 12.97
C PHE A 127 -2.31 13.23 12.05
N GLY A 128 -1.01 12.95 12.03
CA GLY A 128 -0.39 11.89 11.23
C GLY A 128 0.34 12.43 9.98
N PRO A 129 0.98 11.56 9.19
CA PRO A 129 1.78 11.95 8.03
C PRO A 129 0.99 12.82 7.05
N LYS A 130 1.49 14.03 6.81
CA LYS A 130 0.88 15.00 5.90
C LYS A 130 1.54 14.90 4.53
N ARG A 131 0.74 15.06 3.47
CA ARG A 131 1.21 15.18 2.10
C ARG A 131 2.04 16.44 1.90
N VAL A 132 3.23 16.31 1.30
CA VAL A 132 4.16 17.44 1.06
C VAL A 132 4.11 17.96 -0.38
N ASN A 133 3.29 17.38 -1.25
CA ASN A 133 3.10 17.79 -2.64
C ASN A 133 1.64 17.60 -3.09
N ALA A 134 1.26 18.27 -4.16
CA ALA A 134 -0.04 18.02 -4.78
C ALA A 134 -0.09 16.65 -5.46
N PRO A 135 -1.27 16.01 -5.59
CA PRO A 135 -1.43 14.83 -6.44
C PRO A 135 -1.00 15.11 -7.88
N GLY A 136 -0.37 14.12 -8.53
CA GLY A 136 0.13 14.24 -9.90
C GLY A 136 -0.94 14.46 -10.95
N VAL A 137 -2.20 14.08 -10.68
CA VAL A 137 -3.41 14.46 -11.40
C VAL A 137 -4.40 15.00 -10.38
N ALA A 138 -4.97 16.18 -10.62
CA ALA A 138 -6.02 16.71 -9.76
C ALA A 138 -7.25 15.79 -9.81
N PHE A 139 -7.94 15.58 -8.68
CA PHE A 139 -9.11 14.69 -8.62
C PHE A 139 -10.19 15.07 -9.64
N ALA A 140 -10.39 16.37 -9.87
CA ALA A 140 -11.34 16.88 -10.85
C ALA A 140 -10.94 16.60 -12.31
N ASN A 141 -9.65 16.40 -12.57
CA ASN A 141 -9.10 16.16 -13.91
C ASN A 141 -8.90 14.65 -14.20
N LEU A 142 -9.23 13.77 -13.24
CA LEU A 142 -9.25 12.33 -13.51
C LEU A 142 -10.28 12.02 -14.60
N PRO A 143 -9.95 11.20 -15.60
CA PRO A 143 -10.94 10.66 -16.53
C PRO A 143 -12.00 9.86 -15.76
N LYS A 144 -13.04 9.40 -16.42
CA LYS A 144 -13.96 8.44 -15.82
C LYS A 144 -13.18 7.20 -15.42
N ILE A 145 -13.24 6.81 -14.14
CA ILE A 145 -12.54 5.63 -13.63
C ILE A 145 -13.43 4.40 -13.76
N ASP A 146 -12.90 3.35 -14.39
CA ASP A 146 -13.61 2.10 -14.60
C ASP A 146 -13.30 1.10 -13.48
N ILE A 147 -12.05 1.04 -13.03
CA ILE A 147 -11.54 0.07 -12.05
C ILE A 147 -10.74 0.78 -10.97
N VAL A 148 -10.88 0.33 -9.73
CA VAL A 148 -9.97 0.65 -8.61
C VAL A 148 -9.40 -0.65 -8.06
N LEU A 149 -8.07 -0.71 -7.95
CA LEU A 149 -7.32 -1.79 -7.30
C LEU A 149 -6.73 -1.26 -6.00
N VAL A 150 -6.89 -1.99 -4.90
CA VAL A 150 -6.30 -1.66 -3.60
C VAL A 150 -5.46 -2.83 -3.11
N THR A 151 -4.17 -2.59 -2.82
CA THR A 151 -3.23 -3.65 -2.42
C THR A 151 -3.42 -4.11 -0.99
N HIS A 152 -3.66 -3.20 -0.07
CA HIS A 152 -3.86 -3.48 1.36
C HIS A 152 -4.49 -2.28 2.09
N ASN A 153 -4.73 -2.42 3.39
CA ASN A 153 -5.53 -1.45 4.13
C ASN A 153 -4.77 -0.37 4.89
N HIS A 154 -3.47 -0.21 4.76
CA HIS A 154 -2.78 0.92 5.39
C HIS A 154 -3.34 2.25 4.87
N TYR A 155 -3.25 3.32 5.68
CA TYR A 155 -3.89 4.61 5.38
C TYR A 155 -3.31 5.32 4.17
N ASP A 156 -2.11 4.98 3.76
CA ASP A 156 -1.39 5.49 2.59
C ASP A 156 -1.66 4.69 1.31
N HIS A 157 -2.52 3.64 1.38
CA HIS A 157 -2.97 2.83 0.25
C HIS A 157 -4.51 2.77 0.15
N LEU A 158 -5.21 2.49 1.25
CA LEU A 158 -6.66 2.46 1.29
C LEU A 158 -7.21 3.74 1.93
N ASP A 159 -7.55 4.72 1.09
CA ASP A 159 -8.20 5.97 1.46
C ASP A 159 -9.71 5.86 1.21
N VAL A 160 -10.45 5.55 2.27
CA VAL A 160 -11.91 5.33 2.19
C VAL A 160 -12.68 6.58 1.73
N GLU A 161 -12.20 7.78 2.06
CA GLU A 161 -12.80 9.05 1.60
C GLU A 161 -12.62 9.21 0.08
N THR A 162 -11.45 8.89 -0.43
CA THR A 162 -11.20 8.90 -1.89
C THR A 162 -12.06 7.87 -2.60
N LEU A 163 -12.18 6.64 -2.04
CA LEU A 163 -13.04 5.60 -2.63
C LEU A 163 -14.51 6.01 -2.65
N ALA A 164 -15.02 6.63 -1.57
CA ALA A 164 -16.39 7.14 -1.52
C ALA A 164 -16.64 8.22 -2.58
N ARG A 165 -15.71 9.17 -2.75
CA ARG A 165 -15.79 10.20 -3.80
C ARG A 165 -15.78 9.61 -5.20
N LEU A 166 -14.94 8.59 -5.46
CA LEU A 166 -14.89 7.87 -6.74
C LEU A 166 -16.20 7.11 -6.99
N HIS A 167 -16.74 6.46 -5.95
CA HIS A 167 -18.02 5.77 -6.04
C HIS A 167 -19.17 6.72 -6.42
N GLN A 168 -19.24 7.88 -5.78
CA GLN A 168 -20.27 8.88 -6.09
C GLN A 168 -20.16 9.42 -7.53
N ARG A 169 -18.92 9.61 -8.02
CA ARG A 169 -18.68 10.20 -9.34
C ARG A 169 -18.85 9.20 -10.47
N ASP A 170 -18.20 8.02 -10.37
CA ASP A 170 -17.97 7.10 -11.49
C ASP A 170 -18.56 5.70 -11.28
N ARG A 171 -18.77 5.30 -10.01
CA ARG A 171 -19.15 3.92 -9.62
C ARG A 171 -18.20 2.88 -10.20
N PRO A 172 -16.88 3.00 -10.02
CA PRO A 172 -15.92 2.04 -10.57
C PRO A 172 -16.11 0.68 -9.91
N ARG A 173 -15.72 -0.38 -10.61
CA ARG A 173 -15.53 -1.69 -10.02
C ARG A 173 -14.32 -1.63 -9.09
N MET A 174 -14.46 -1.99 -7.81
CA MET A 174 -13.41 -1.93 -6.81
C MET A 174 -12.97 -3.33 -6.41
N ILE A 175 -11.69 -3.66 -6.59
CA ILE A 175 -11.11 -4.98 -6.34
C ILE A 175 -10.00 -4.85 -5.31
N MET A 176 -10.03 -5.71 -4.29
CA MET A 176 -9.10 -5.70 -3.18
C MET A 176 -8.92 -7.10 -2.57
N PRO A 177 -7.88 -7.36 -1.76
CA PRO A 177 -7.72 -8.64 -1.07
C PRO A 177 -8.73 -8.79 0.08
N LEU A 178 -8.95 -10.05 0.50
CA LEU A 178 -9.95 -10.46 1.49
C LEU A 178 -9.98 -9.57 2.74
N GLY A 179 -11.18 -9.19 3.18
CA GLY A 179 -11.44 -8.40 4.37
C GLY A 179 -11.35 -6.89 4.19
N ASN A 180 -10.74 -6.38 3.10
CA ASN A 180 -10.65 -4.93 2.88
C ASN A 180 -11.99 -4.34 2.43
N ASP A 181 -12.84 -5.11 1.75
CA ASP A 181 -14.20 -4.76 1.38
C ASP A 181 -15.07 -4.39 2.59
N SER A 182 -14.90 -5.12 3.70
CA SER A 182 -15.61 -4.85 4.95
C SER A 182 -15.25 -3.48 5.53
N ILE A 183 -14.00 -3.04 5.37
CA ILE A 183 -13.55 -1.71 5.80
C ILE A 183 -14.21 -0.62 4.96
N VAL A 184 -14.20 -0.77 3.64
CA VAL A 184 -14.82 0.16 2.70
C VAL A 184 -16.33 0.25 2.93
N LYS A 185 -17.01 -0.90 3.06
CA LYS A 185 -18.43 -0.99 3.36
C LYS A 185 -18.78 -0.41 4.74
N GLY A 186 -17.88 -0.52 5.72
CA GLY A 186 -18.04 0.09 7.04
C GLY A 186 -18.00 1.61 7.00
N HIS A 187 -17.31 2.20 6.01
CA HIS A 187 -17.29 3.65 5.78
C HIS A 187 -18.50 4.12 4.96
N ASP A 188 -18.80 3.44 3.86
CA ASP A 188 -19.96 3.72 3.00
C ASP A 188 -20.60 2.39 2.56
N ALA A 189 -21.78 2.09 3.12
CA ALA A 189 -22.50 0.84 2.87
C ALA A 189 -23.02 0.70 1.43
N THR A 190 -23.01 1.75 0.63
CA THR A 190 -23.44 1.74 -0.77
C THR A 190 -22.36 1.23 -1.71
N ILE A 191 -21.09 1.23 -1.28
CA ILE A 191 -19.97 0.74 -2.08
C ILE A 191 -19.99 -0.78 -2.13
N GLN A 192 -20.02 -1.32 -3.35
CA GLN A 192 -19.91 -2.76 -3.61
C GLN A 192 -18.47 -3.06 -4.04
N ALA A 193 -17.58 -3.30 -3.05
CA ALA A 193 -16.22 -3.72 -3.30
C ALA A 193 -16.14 -5.26 -3.38
N GLU A 194 -15.30 -5.77 -4.27
CA GLU A 194 -15.03 -7.21 -4.46
C GLU A 194 -13.76 -7.59 -3.72
N ALA A 195 -13.86 -8.55 -2.80
CA ALA A 195 -12.70 -9.07 -2.07
C ALA A 195 -12.30 -10.45 -2.60
N HIS A 196 -11.01 -10.60 -2.92
CA HIS A 196 -10.48 -11.83 -3.51
C HIS A 196 -9.23 -12.31 -2.79
N ASP A 197 -8.97 -13.60 -2.91
CA ASP A 197 -7.80 -14.26 -2.34
C ASP A 197 -6.60 -14.23 -3.30
N TRP A 198 -5.40 -14.54 -2.79
CA TRP A 198 -4.25 -14.80 -3.63
C TRP A 198 -4.53 -15.90 -4.65
N GLY A 199 -4.02 -15.71 -5.85
CA GLY A 199 -4.26 -16.60 -6.99
C GLY A 199 -5.55 -16.29 -7.76
N ALA A 200 -6.45 -15.46 -7.25
CA ALA A 200 -7.64 -15.05 -8.00
C ALA A 200 -7.25 -14.27 -9.26
N ARG A 201 -7.75 -14.70 -10.41
CA ARG A 201 -7.57 -14.07 -11.71
C ARG A 201 -8.93 -13.58 -12.23
N LEU A 202 -9.04 -12.29 -12.49
CA LEU A 202 -10.29 -11.62 -12.82
C LEU A 202 -10.17 -10.91 -14.16
N ALA A 203 -11.21 -11.06 -15.00
CA ALA A 203 -11.34 -10.25 -16.20
C ALA A 203 -11.78 -8.82 -15.80
N LEU A 204 -11.07 -7.81 -16.26
CA LEU A 204 -11.45 -6.40 -16.15
C LEU A 204 -12.18 -5.93 -17.42
N SER A 205 -11.80 -6.49 -18.57
CA SER A 205 -12.48 -6.41 -19.86
C SER A 205 -12.15 -7.68 -20.67
N ASP A 206 -12.55 -7.72 -21.92
CA ASP A 206 -12.23 -8.83 -22.83
C ASP A 206 -10.71 -9.01 -23.01
N ASN A 207 -9.94 -7.94 -22.89
CA ASN A 207 -8.50 -7.91 -23.20
C ASN A 207 -7.61 -7.60 -22.00
N VAL A 208 -8.18 -7.30 -20.82
CA VAL A 208 -7.42 -6.94 -19.62
C VAL A 208 -7.81 -7.84 -18.47
N THR A 209 -6.83 -8.43 -17.81
CA THR A 209 -7.04 -9.23 -16.59
C THR A 209 -6.17 -8.75 -15.45
N VAL A 210 -6.60 -9.01 -14.22
CA VAL A 210 -5.80 -8.80 -13.01
C VAL A 210 -5.70 -10.09 -12.21
N THR A 211 -4.51 -10.40 -11.70
CA THR A 211 -4.28 -11.53 -10.78
C THR A 211 -3.73 -10.98 -9.47
N LEU A 212 -4.32 -11.40 -8.35
CA LEU A 212 -3.81 -11.09 -7.01
C LEU A 212 -2.72 -12.12 -6.66
N VAL A 213 -1.55 -11.65 -6.25
CA VAL A 213 -0.44 -12.53 -5.86
C VAL A 213 0.14 -12.10 -4.50
N PRO A 214 0.81 -13.00 -3.75
CA PRO A 214 1.40 -12.68 -2.48
C PRO A 214 2.43 -11.54 -2.54
N SER A 215 2.60 -10.82 -1.43
CA SER A 215 3.76 -9.97 -1.13
C SER A 215 4.18 -10.14 0.33
N TYR A 216 5.40 -9.74 0.67
CA TYR A 216 5.92 -9.81 2.04
C TYR A 216 5.57 -8.53 2.80
N HIS A 217 4.34 -8.49 3.34
CA HIS A 217 3.85 -7.32 4.04
C HIS A 217 2.87 -7.67 5.17
N TRP A 218 2.00 -6.76 5.53
CA TRP A 218 0.97 -6.91 6.55
C TRP A 218 -0.13 -5.86 6.38
N SER A 219 -1.18 -5.96 7.18
CA SER A 219 -2.32 -5.05 7.18
C SER A 219 -2.66 -4.60 8.60
N ALA A 220 -3.08 -3.35 8.76
CA ALA A 220 -3.73 -2.81 9.96
C ALA A 220 -4.32 -1.43 9.69
N ARG A 221 -5.38 -1.08 10.44
CA ARG A 221 -5.92 0.29 10.52
C ARG A 221 -6.05 0.76 11.97
N GLY A 222 -5.94 -0.14 12.94
CA GLY A 222 -6.08 0.14 14.36
C GLY A 222 -5.02 -0.56 15.21
N ALA A 223 -5.18 -0.46 16.52
CA ALA A 223 -4.22 -1.03 17.47
C ALA A 223 -4.32 -2.55 17.62
N PHE A 224 -5.45 -3.16 17.19
CA PHE A 224 -5.77 -4.57 17.50
C PHE A 224 -6.13 -5.41 16.29
N ASP A 225 -6.01 -4.89 15.07
CA ASP A 225 -6.45 -5.52 13.83
C ASP A 225 -5.30 -5.93 12.89
N ARG A 226 -4.07 -6.01 13.42
CA ARG A 226 -2.89 -6.39 12.64
C ARG A 226 -3.09 -7.74 11.96
N ARG A 227 -2.90 -7.79 10.62
CA ARG A 227 -3.06 -8.96 9.76
C ARG A 227 -4.49 -9.52 9.75
N MET A 228 -5.50 -8.72 10.09
CA MET A 228 -6.91 -9.16 10.06
C MET A 228 -7.59 -8.97 8.70
N ALA A 229 -6.97 -8.26 7.77
CA ALA A 229 -7.29 -8.25 6.35
C ALA A 229 -6.09 -8.76 5.56
N LEU A 230 -6.32 -9.30 4.36
CA LEU A 230 -5.26 -9.77 3.47
C LEU A 230 -4.61 -8.57 2.75
N TRP A 231 -3.41 -8.76 2.21
CA TRP A 231 -2.66 -7.84 1.34
C TRP A 231 -2.22 -8.59 0.08
N CYS A 232 -1.92 -7.87 -1.00
CA CYS A 232 -1.49 -8.50 -2.24
C CYS A 232 -0.65 -7.56 -3.11
N SER A 233 0.02 -8.14 -4.09
CA SER A 233 0.48 -7.49 -5.31
C SER A 233 -0.48 -7.78 -6.46
N PHE A 234 -0.42 -7.00 -7.53
CA PHE A 234 -1.23 -7.20 -8.74
C PHE A 234 -0.36 -7.50 -9.96
N ILE A 235 -0.74 -8.53 -10.70
CA ILE A 235 -0.29 -8.74 -12.09
C ILE A 235 -1.43 -8.29 -12.98
N ILE A 236 -1.17 -7.29 -13.85
CA ILE A 236 -2.15 -6.76 -14.79
C ILE A 236 -1.69 -7.14 -16.20
N GLU A 237 -2.47 -7.95 -16.90
CA GLU A 237 -2.18 -8.37 -18.27
C GLU A 237 -3.00 -7.54 -19.25
N THR A 238 -2.34 -6.91 -20.19
CA THR A 238 -2.92 -6.07 -21.23
C THR A 238 -2.39 -6.48 -22.61
N PRO A 239 -3.02 -6.08 -23.73
CA PRO A 239 -2.45 -6.28 -25.06
C PRO A 239 -1.07 -5.65 -25.27
N ALA A 240 -0.79 -4.57 -24.53
CA ALA A 240 0.49 -3.87 -24.57
C ALA A 240 1.58 -4.49 -23.68
N GLY A 241 1.28 -5.58 -22.97
CA GLY A 241 2.21 -6.31 -22.10
C GLY A 241 1.71 -6.48 -20.68
N LYS A 242 2.51 -7.18 -19.86
CA LYS A 242 2.21 -7.45 -18.46
C LYS A 242 2.84 -6.41 -17.56
N LEU A 243 2.06 -5.94 -16.58
CA LEU A 243 2.53 -5.05 -15.52
C LEU A 243 2.51 -5.79 -14.19
N PHE A 244 3.48 -5.48 -13.34
CA PHE A 244 3.51 -5.93 -11.96
C PHE A 244 3.46 -4.73 -11.02
N HIS A 245 2.40 -4.57 -10.25
CA HIS A 245 2.32 -3.60 -9.17
C HIS A 245 2.48 -4.31 -7.84
N ILE A 246 3.58 -4.06 -7.16
CA ILE A 246 3.95 -4.84 -5.99
C ILE A 246 3.23 -4.38 -4.71
N GLY A 247 2.76 -3.14 -4.64
CA GLY A 247 2.30 -2.52 -3.40
C GLY A 247 3.46 -2.30 -2.45
N ASP A 248 3.28 -2.67 -1.17
CA ASP A 248 4.33 -2.67 -0.17
C ASP A 248 4.86 -4.08 0.08
N THR A 249 6.19 -4.18 0.27
CA THR A 249 6.82 -5.48 0.48
C THR A 249 8.27 -5.37 0.96
N GLY A 250 8.71 -6.34 1.78
CA GLY A 250 10.12 -6.59 2.07
C GLY A 250 10.80 -7.43 0.99
N PHE A 251 12.12 -7.46 0.96
CA PHE A 251 12.89 -8.25 -0.01
C PHE A 251 13.17 -9.68 0.50
N HIS A 252 13.58 -9.80 1.76
CA HIS A 252 14.07 -11.04 2.38
C HIS A 252 15.21 -11.71 1.61
N ASP A 253 14.93 -12.89 1.01
CA ASP A 253 15.89 -13.68 0.20
C ASP A 253 15.61 -13.61 -1.31
N GLY A 254 14.58 -12.85 -1.71
CA GLY A 254 14.17 -12.68 -3.10
C GLY A 254 13.47 -13.90 -3.73
N SER A 255 13.24 -14.99 -2.97
CA SER A 255 12.66 -16.24 -3.49
C SER A 255 11.27 -16.04 -4.09
N LEU A 256 10.40 -15.28 -3.42
CA LEU A 256 9.07 -14.95 -3.92
C LEU A 256 9.10 -14.28 -5.30
N TYR A 257 9.99 -13.30 -5.49
CA TYR A 257 10.06 -12.54 -6.75
C TYR A 257 10.66 -13.38 -7.87
N ARG A 258 11.60 -14.27 -7.56
CA ARG A 258 12.14 -15.24 -8.53
C ARG A 258 11.03 -16.18 -8.99
N GLU A 259 10.26 -16.75 -8.07
CA GLU A 259 9.12 -17.61 -8.38
C GLU A 259 8.07 -16.88 -9.24
N LEU A 260 7.71 -15.66 -8.87
CA LEU A 260 6.77 -14.83 -9.65
C LEU A 260 7.31 -14.50 -11.04
N GLY A 261 8.62 -14.21 -11.16
CA GLY A 261 9.27 -13.95 -12.44
C GLY A 261 9.34 -15.19 -13.35
N GLU A 262 9.59 -16.36 -12.77
CA GLU A 262 9.60 -17.65 -13.50
C GLU A 262 8.20 -18.02 -13.98
N LYS A 263 7.19 -17.87 -13.12
CA LYS A 263 5.81 -18.29 -13.40
C LYS A 263 5.05 -17.33 -14.30
N HIS A 264 5.23 -16.03 -14.14
CA HIS A 264 4.40 -15.01 -14.77
C HIS A 264 5.18 -14.07 -15.70
N GLY A 265 6.48 -13.90 -15.51
CA GLY A 265 7.33 -13.02 -16.33
C GLY A 265 7.51 -13.50 -17.79
N PRO A 266 8.19 -12.73 -18.61
CA PRO A 266 8.71 -11.40 -18.30
C PRO A 266 7.60 -10.37 -18.14
N PHE A 267 7.90 -9.30 -17.38
CA PHE A 267 7.02 -8.15 -17.24
C PHE A 267 7.55 -6.98 -18.09
N ARG A 268 6.65 -6.29 -18.79
CA ARG A 268 7.01 -5.06 -19.50
C ARG A 268 7.35 -3.94 -18.52
N LEU A 269 6.60 -3.86 -17.41
CA LEU A 269 6.76 -2.81 -16.42
C LEU A 269 6.52 -3.34 -15.01
N ALA A 270 7.39 -2.97 -14.06
CA ALA A 270 7.18 -3.20 -12.63
C ALA A 270 7.06 -1.86 -11.89
N LEU A 271 6.06 -1.74 -11.01
CA LEU A 271 5.90 -0.60 -10.10
C LEU A 271 6.39 -1.07 -8.72
N LEU A 272 7.56 -0.55 -8.29
CA LEU A 272 8.31 -1.06 -7.14
C LEU A 272 8.51 0.02 -6.07
N PRO A 273 8.30 -0.26 -4.76
CA PRO A 273 8.58 0.70 -3.71
C PRO A 273 10.08 0.90 -3.55
N ILE A 274 10.49 2.15 -3.37
CA ILE A 274 11.89 2.54 -3.13
C ILE A 274 12.04 3.42 -1.88
N GLY A 275 10.96 3.63 -1.12
CA GLY A 275 10.92 4.44 0.11
C GLY A 275 10.40 3.66 1.30
N ALA A 276 10.32 4.33 2.45
CA ALA A 276 9.91 3.81 3.74
C ALA A 276 10.80 2.67 4.25
N TYR A 277 12.11 2.72 4.01
CA TYR A 277 13.03 1.63 4.32
C TYR A 277 13.90 1.85 5.57
N GLU A 278 13.96 3.07 6.15
CA GLU A 278 14.77 3.33 7.36
C GLU A 278 13.94 3.48 8.65
N PRO A 279 14.46 2.98 9.77
CA PRO A 279 15.72 2.26 9.92
C PRO A 279 15.58 0.79 9.49
N ARG A 280 16.58 0.26 8.80
CA ARG A 280 16.56 -1.10 8.24
C ARG A 280 16.22 -2.19 9.27
N TRP A 281 16.73 -2.07 10.51
CA TRP A 281 16.48 -3.05 11.57
C TRP A 281 14.99 -3.21 11.90
N PHE A 282 14.17 -2.18 11.65
CA PHE A 282 12.73 -2.18 11.91
C PHE A 282 11.92 -2.38 10.62
N MET A 283 12.30 -1.68 9.54
CA MET A 283 11.52 -1.63 8.29
C MET A 283 11.82 -2.79 7.33
N GLY A 284 13.03 -3.38 7.38
CA GLY A 284 13.51 -4.33 6.37
C GLY A 284 12.65 -5.58 6.14
N ASP A 285 11.87 -5.99 7.14
CA ASP A 285 10.97 -7.14 7.00
C ASP A 285 9.76 -6.84 6.10
N ASN A 286 9.39 -5.56 5.92
CA ASN A 286 8.14 -5.17 5.27
C ASN A 286 8.33 -4.13 4.15
N HIS A 287 9.51 -3.52 4.04
CA HIS A 287 9.86 -2.53 3.03
C HIS A 287 11.26 -2.78 2.50
N MET A 288 11.38 -2.94 1.20
CA MET A 288 12.67 -3.05 0.52
C MET A 288 13.33 -1.68 0.39
N ASN A 289 14.66 -1.65 0.32
CA ASN A 289 15.41 -0.47 -0.04
C ASN A 289 15.62 -0.41 -1.57
N PRO A 290 16.15 0.70 -2.13
CA PRO A 290 16.37 0.82 -3.57
C PRO A 290 17.30 -0.23 -4.18
N GLU A 291 18.33 -0.71 -3.47
CA GLU A 291 19.21 -1.77 -3.94
C GLU A 291 18.48 -3.13 -4.07
N GLU A 292 17.64 -3.45 -3.08
CA GLU A 292 16.75 -4.60 -3.10
C GLU A 292 15.69 -4.48 -4.21
N ALA A 293 15.17 -3.28 -4.46
CA ALA A 293 14.21 -3.03 -5.55
C ALA A 293 14.82 -3.27 -6.95
N VAL A 294 16.09 -2.89 -7.16
CA VAL A 294 16.82 -3.22 -8.40
C VAL A 294 16.95 -4.73 -8.57
N GLU A 295 17.24 -5.47 -7.51
CA GLU A 295 17.30 -6.93 -7.57
C GLU A 295 15.93 -7.55 -7.82
N VAL A 296 14.86 -7.03 -7.21
CA VAL A 296 13.47 -7.47 -7.49
C VAL A 296 13.12 -7.26 -8.96
N MET A 297 13.47 -6.12 -9.58
CA MET A 297 13.27 -5.91 -11.00
C MET A 297 13.92 -7.02 -11.85
N ARG A 298 15.14 -7.44 -11.50
CA ARG A 298 15.86 -8.53 -12.18
C ARG A 298 15.18 -9.88 -11.99
N LEU A 299 14.81 -10.20 -10.75
CA LEU A 299 14.15 -11.47 -10.39
C LEU A 299 12.78 -11.61 -11.07
N LEU A 300 12.03 -10.53 -11.17
CA LEU A 300 10.77 -10.45 -11.92
C LEU A 300 10.96 -10.52 -13.44
N ARG A 301 12.19 -10.35 -13.94
CA ARG A 301 12.51 -10.23 -15.37
C ARG A 301 11.73 -9.07 -16.02
N ALA A 302 11.64 -7.94 -15.30
CA ALA A 302 10.95 -6.76 -15.78
C ALA A 302 11.87 -5.96 -16.74
N GLU A 303 11.32 -5.50 -17.86
CA GLU A 303 12.05 -4.71 -18.85
C GLU A 303 12.33 -3.30 -18.32
N GLN A 304 11.35 -2.72 -17.62
CA GLN A 304 11.44 -1.41 -16.99
C GLN A 304 10.79 -1.42 -15.59
N ALA A 305 11.19 -0.47 -14.76
CA ALA A 305 10.56 -0.26 -13.45
C ALA A 305 10.32 1.23 -13.16
N LEU A 306 9.28 1.49 -12.37
CA LEU A 306 8.95 2.82 -11.84
C LEU A 306 8.95 2.75 -10.31
N GLY A 307 9.78 3.60 -9.70
CA GLY A 307 9.96 3.67 -8.25
C GLY A 307 8.90 4.54 -7.59
N HIS A 308 8.23 4.01 -6.59
CA HIS A 308 7.18 4.68 -5.85
C HIS A 308 7.39 4.60 -4.32
N HIS A 309 6.38 4.97 -3.52
CA HIS A 309 6.35 4.94 -2.06
C HIS A 309 7.35 5.90 -1.40
N TRP A 310 7.64 7.02 -2.04
CA TRP A 310 8.54 8.07 -1.55
C TRP A 310 8.03 9.47 -1.91
N GLY A 311 8.60 10.50 -1.29
CA GLY A 311 8.43 11.88 -1.71
C GLY A 311 7.07 12.52 -1.40
N THR A 312 6.08 11.80 -0.83
CA THR A 312 4.72 12.31 -0.57
C THR A 312 4.36 12.34 0.91
N PHE A 313 4.46 11.23 1.62
CA PHE A 313 4.22 11.12 3.06
C PHE A 313 5.49 10.69 3.79
N GLN A 314 5.83 11.36 4.89
CA GLN A 314 6.93 10.91 5.74
C GLN A 314 6.45 9.82 6.70
N LEU A 315 6.77 8.57 6.42
CA LEU A 315 6.40 7.40 7.23
C LEU A 315 7.56 6.90 8.08
N THR A 316 8.81 7.18 7.68
CA THR A 316 10.05 6.59 8.18
C THR A 316 11.12 7.64 8.43
N ASP A 317 12.39 7.23 8.63
CA ASP A 317 13.45 8.11 9.08
C ASP A 317 14.25 8.74 7.94
N GLU A 318 14.28 8.14 6.75
CA GLU A 318 15.02 8.71 5.61
C GLU A 318 14.40 10.02 5.12
N GLY A 319 15.26 10.90 4.61
CA GLY A 319 14.88 12.17 4.00
C GLY A 319 14.21 12.01 2.65
N VAL A 320 13.46 13.02 2.22
CA VAL A 320 12.65 13.01 1.00
C VAL A 320 13.43 12.73 -0.28
N GLY A 321 14.70 13.16 -0.37
CA GLY A 321 15.57 12.96 -1.53
C GLY A 321 16.38 11.65 -1.51
N ARG A 322 16.41 10.96 -0.38
CA ARG A 322 17.25 9.76 -0.23
C ARG A 322 16.88 8.58 -1.10
N PRO A 323 15.59 8.24 -1.32
CA PRO A 323 15.22 7.11 -2.17
C PRO A 323 15.71 7.22 -3.61
N PRO A 324 15.53 8.35 -4.35
CA PRO A 324 16.08 8.47 -5.70
C PRO A 324 17.62 8.47 -5.74
N GLU A 325 18.31 9.12 -4.77
CA GLU A 325 19.78 9.08 -4.68
C GLU A 325 20.29 7.63 -4.49
N ALA A 326 19.66 6.89 -3.58
CA ALA A 326 20.02 5.49 -3.33
C ALA A 326 19.71 4.59 -4.53
N LEU A 327 18.64 4.87 -5.28
CA LEU A 327 18.32 4.15 -6.52
C LEU A 327 19.40 4.39 -7.60
N GLU A 328 19.83 5.62 -7.78
CA GLU A 328 20.90 5.96 -8.73
C GLU A 328 22.20 5.20 -8.40
N ILE A 329 22.59 5.17 -7.13
CA ILE A 329 23.75 4.41 -6.65
C ILE A 329 23.57 2.91 -6.92
N ALA A 330 22.38 2.36 -6.64
CA ALA A 330 22.09 0.94 -6.83
C ALA A 330 22.14 0.55 -8.32
N LEU A 331 21.60 1.38 -9.21
CA LEU A 331 21.66 1.19 -10.67
C LEU A 331 23.11 1.22 -11.17
N GLY A 332 23.92 2.18 -10.69
CA GLY A 332 25.34 2.26 -11.02
C GLY A 332 26.11 0.99 -10.60
N LYS A 333 25.88 0.49 -9.38
CA LYS A 333 26.47 -0.78 -8.90
C LYS A 333 26.04 -1.99 -9.75
N ALA A 334 24.78 -1.99 -10.20
CA ALA A 334 24.21 -3.07 -11.00
C ALA A 334 24.62 -3.00 -12.50
N GLY A 335 25.28 -1.92 -12.94
CA GLY A 335 25.54 -1.65 -14.34
C GLY A 335 24.27 -1.48 -15.18
N MET A 336 23.20 -1.01 -14.57
CA MET A 336 21.88 -0.84 -15.19
C MET A 336 21.69 0.63 -15.60
N PRO A 337 21.31 0.91 -16.86
CA PRO A 337 21.02 2.27 -17.30
C PRO A 337 19.86 2.88 -16.51
N PRO A 338 19.93 4.18 -16.12
CA PRO A 338 18.91 4.81 -15.27
C PRO A 338 17.52 4.90 -15.92
N GLU A 339 17.42 4.85 -17.25
CA GLU A 339 16.15 4.80 -17.96
C GLU A 339 15.38 3.50 -17.76
N HIS A 340 16.02 2.41 -17.32
CA HIS A 340 15.36 1.14 -17.04
C HIS A 340 14.61 1.15 -15.71
N PHE A 341 15.05 1.96 -14.73
CA PHE A 341 14.35 2.09 -13.46
C PHE A 341 14.36 3.55 -13.01
N ARG A 342 13.20 4.21 -13.09
CA ARG A 342 13.03 5.64 -12.80
C ARG A 342 12.30 5.85 -11.49
N ALA A 343 12.84 6.69 -10.60
CA ALA A 343 12.13 7.18 -9.43
C ALA A 343 11.02 8.16 -9.88
N MET A 344 9.75 7.81 -9.63
CA MET A 344 8.60 8.59 -10.06
C MET A 344 8.25 9.69 -9.06
N GLN A 345 8.02 10.90 -9.55
CA GLN A 345 7.39 11.98 -8.80
C GLN A 345 5.94 12.18 -9.25
N PRO A 346 5.06 12.73 -8.39
CA PRO A 346 3.69 13.07 -8.81
C PRO A 346 3.69 13.97 -10.05
N GLY A 347 2.89 13.64 -11.04
CA GLY A 347 2.81 14.34 -12.32
C GLY A 347 3.69 13.77 -13.43
N LEU A 348 4.67 12.89 -13.10
CA LEU A 348 5.42 12.17 -14.12
C LEU A 348 4.57 11.05 -14.74
N VAL A 349 4.80 10.86 -16.04
CA VAL A 349 4.10 9.88 -16.87
C VAL A 349 5.12 8.98 -17.56
N TRP A 350 4.76 7.71 -17.65
CA TRP A 350 5.42 6.72 -18.48
C TRP A 350 4.44 6.23 -19.56
N GLU A 351 4.90 6.16 -20.79
CA GLU A 351 4.14 5.67 -21.95
C GLU A 351 4.98 4.65 -22.71
N ALA A 352 4.31 3.61 -23.26
CA ALA A 352 4.92 2.51 -24.03
C ALA A 352 4.63 2.64 -25.52
#